data_7721baf4a808d1d9345fa356ec041f06
#
_entry.id   7721baf4a808d1d9345fa356ec041f06
#
_cell.length_a   1.000
_cell.length_b   1.000
_cell.length_c   1.000
_cell.angle_alpha   90.00
_cell.angle_beta   90.00
_cell.angle_gamma   90.00
#
_symmetry.space_group_name_H-M   'P 1'
#
loop_
_entity.id
_entity.type
_entity.pdbx_description
1 polymer ?
#
loop_
_entity_poly.entity_id
_entity_poly.type
_entity_poly.pdbx_seq_one_letter_code
_entity_poly.pdbx_strand_id
1 'polypeptide(L)'
;FFGGSKDNSANVNETTPQEQTEEATKDDTSDNSTADDNTETEDSSATDDNAANSETQDNTPAKETAPAATDSSSSSTVCVITSDPDNVMIKNCIASKPDSATVTAFAKDAFSKDKCDLGKRLFSSYGRKDGSVAYTYGQYFDPNSQESTSCASKDKTQAVYWYEKAVELGNDNAKSALSALKN
;
A
#
# COMPACT_ATOMS: atom_id res chain seq x y z
N PHE A 1 18.99 66.69 -5.40
CA PHE A 1 17.80 67.37 -4.81
C PHE A 1 16.95 66.29 -4.14
N PHE A 2 17.03 66.27 -2.83
CA PHE A 2 15.98 66.28 -1.81
C PHE A 2 14.85 65.27 -2.09
N GLY A 3 14.47 64.37 -1.28
CA GLY A 3 14.47 64.30 0.20
C GLY A 3 13.17 63.59 0.53
N GLY A 4 13.14 62.88 1.63
CA GLY A 4 11.87 62.51 2.23
C GLY A 4 11.83 61.10 2.84
N SER A 5 12.44 60.98 4.00
CA SER A 5 12.08 60.01 5.03
C SER A 5 10.61 60.12 5.39
N LYS A 6 9.96 58.99 5.63
CA LYS A 6 8.96 58.88 6.69
C LYS A 6 8.92 57.46 7.24
N ASP A 7 9.40 57.40 8.43
CA ASP A 7 9.15 56.37 9.42
C ASP A 7 7.66 56.24 9.70
N ASN A 8 7.19 55.05 9.91
CA ASN A 8 6.02 54.83 10.76
C ASN A 8 6.08 53.40 11.32
N SER A 9 6.63 53.33 12.50
CA SER A 9 5.95 53.03 13.77
C SER A 9 5.23 51.68 13.85
N ALA A 10 5.87 50.87 14.62
CA ALA A 10 5.39 49.87 15.55
C ALA A 10 3.88 49.76 15.74
N ASN A 11 3.38 48.56 15.57
CA ASN A 11 2.28 48.08 16.40
C ASN A 11 2.61 46.69 16.96
N VAL A 12 3.12 46.75 18.18
CA VAL A 12 3.25 45.66 19.12
C VAL A 12 1.84 45.35 19.60
N ASN A 13 1.29 44.20 19.28
CA ASN A 13 0.15 43.71 20.01
C ASN A 13 0.56 42.41 20.72
N GLU A 14 1.04 42.67 21.91
CA GLU A 14 1.24 41.76 23.01
C GLU A 14 -0.14 41.28 23.50
N THR A 15 -0.43 40.00 23.35
CA THR A 15 -1.56 39.40 24.06
C THR A 15 -1.06 38.14 24.76
N THR A 16 -0.99 38.31 26.06
CA THR A 16 -0.68 37.44 27.17
C THR A 16 -1.44 36.09 27.11
N PRO A 17 -0.83 34.99 27.60
CA PRO A 17 -1.50 33.67 27.68
C PRO A 17 -2.50 33.65 28.83
N GLN A 18 -3.67 33.14 28.56
CA GLN A 18 -4.57 32.72 29.61
C GLN A 18 -4.38 31.23 29.89
N GLU A 19 -3.83 31.03 31.05
CA GLU A 19 -3.88 29.85 31.90
C GLU A 19 -5.34 29.57 32.27
N GLN A 20 -5.84 28.40 31.93
CA GLN A 20 -7.04 27.87 32.55
C GLN A 20 -6.81 26.43 32.99
N THR A 21 -6.73 26.39 34.32
CA THR A 21 -6.70 25.27 35.24
C THR A 21 -7.80 24.22 35.01
N GLU A 22 -7.36 22.98 35.17
CA GLU A 22 -7.96 21.81 35.82
C GLU A 22 -9.50 21.78 36.02
N GLU A 23 -10.10 20.71 35.53
CA GLU A 23 -11.01 19.97 36.37
C GLU A 23 -11.00 18.48 36.06
N ALA A 24 -10.59 17.73 37.05
CA ALA A 24 -10.65 16.27 37.10
C ALA A 24 -12.08 15.85 37.45
N THR A 25 -12.63 14.94 36.72
CA THR A 25 -13.68 14.09 37.24
C THR A 25 -13.33 12.64 37.03
N LYS A 26 -13.32 11.99 38.21
CA LYS A 26 -13.14 10.56 38.45
C LYS A 26 -14.41 9.78 38.09
N ASP A 27 -14.17 8.49 37.95
CA ASP A 27 -15.04 7.34 38.18
C ASP A 27 -16.11 7.03 37.13
N ASP A 28 -15.98 5.90 36.45
CA ASP A 28 -16.86 4.76 36.79
C ASP A 28 -16.23 3.43 36.34
N THR A 29 -16.07 2.60 37.34
CA THR A 29 -15.72 1.19 37.27
C THR A 29 -16.96 0.42 36.78
N SER A 30 -16.81 -0.35 35.72
CA SER A 30 -17.72 -1.46 35.49
C SER A 30 -16.96 -2.70 35.05
N ASP A 31 -16.70 -3.46 36.05
CA ASP A 31 -16.41 -4.88 36.10
C ASP A 31 -17.57 -5.64 35.41
N ASN A 32 -17.31 -6.44 34.42
CA ASN A 32 -18.16 -7.58 34.13
C ASN A 32 -17.32 -8.75 33.61
N SER A 33 -16.85 -9.51 34.58
CA SER A 33 -16.45 -10.90 34.42
C SER A 33 -17.70 -11.73 34.09
N THR A 34 -17.63 -12.46 32.99
CA THR A 34 -18.34 -13.73 32.93
C THR A 34 -17.47 -14.72 32.18
N ALA A 35 -16.91 -15.62 32.93
CA ALA A 35 -16.40 -16.90 32.49
C ALA A 35 -17.60 -17.80 32.17
N ASP A 36 -17.52 -18.49 31.03
CA ASP A 36 -18.16 -19.78 30.86
C ASP A 36 -17.27 -20.69 30.06
N ASP A 37 -16.74 -21.57 30.76
CA ASP A 37 -16.30 -22.93 30.68
C ASP A 37 -17.28 -23.78 29.84
N ASN A 38 -16.76 -24.53 28.86
CA ASN A 38 -17.29 -25.83 28.51
C ASN A 38 -16.28 -26.60 27.61
N THR A 39 -15.43 -27.37 28.19
CA THR A 39 -15.26 -28.82 28.27
C THR A 39 -15.58 -29.62 27.00
N GLU A 40 -14.48 -30.23 26.52
CA GLU A 40 -14.30 -31.56 25.95
C GLU A 40 -15.40 -32.23 25.11
N THR A 41 -14.99 -32.74 23.96
CA THR A 41 -15.11 -34.19 23.74
C THR A 41 -14.13 -34.63 22.65
N GLU A 42 -13.26 -35.54 23.01
CA GLU A 42 -12.52 -36.45 22.16
C GLU A 42 -13.49 -37.39 21.45
N ASP A 43 -13.21 -37.80 20.22
CA ASP A 43 -13.20 -39.26 19.91
C ASP A 43 -12.56 -39.53 18.55
N SER A 44 -11.65 -40.41 18.61
CA SER A 44 -10.98 -41.39 17.84
C SER A 44 -11.69 -42.00 16.61
N SER A 45 -10.87 -42.38 15.68
CA SER A 45 -10.75 -43.64 14.93
C SER A 45 -10.43 -43.38 13.48
N ALA A 46 -9.26 -43.63 12.99
CA ALA A 46 -8.52 -44.86 12.69
C ALA A 46 -9.03 -45.63 11.46
N THR A 47 -8.00 -45.92 10.64
CA THR A 47 -7.88 -47.02 9.65
C THR A 47 -8.63 -46.82 8.33
N ASP A 48 -8.13 -47.14 7.14
CA ASP A 48 -7.15 -48.16 6.72
C ASP A 48 -6.68 -47.89 5.28
N ASP A 49 -5.47 -48.27 5.04
CA ASP A 49 -4.85 -48.83 3.85
C ASP A 49 -5.58 -48.82 2.49
N ASN A 50 -4.89 -48.39 1.44
CA ASN A 50 -4.58 -49.32 0.37
C ASN A 50 -3.44 -48.92 -0.54
N ALA A 51 -2.63 -49.87 -0.80
CA ALA A 51 -1.39 -50.04 -1.49
C ALA A 51 -1.37 -49.64 -2.97
N ALA A 52 -0.17 -49.23 -3.37
CA ALA A 52 0.56 -49.57 -4.59
C ALA A 52 -0.19 -49.68 -5.92
N ASN A 53 0.22 -48.85 -6.87
CA ASN A 53 0.60 -49.38 -8.16
C ASN A 53 1.76 -48.59 -8.78
N SER A 54 2.85 -49.33 -8.96
CA SER A 54 4.04 -48.97 -9.69
C SER A 54 3.77 -49.25 -11.15
N GLU A 55 3.88 -48.27 -12.04
CA GLU A 55 4.27 -48.55 -13.41
C GLU A 55 5.17 -47.46 -13.97
N THR A 56 6.37 -47.89 -14.18
CA THR A 56 7.48 -47.34 -14.93
C THR A 56 7.10 -47.22 -16.41
N GLN A 57 7.16 -46.05 -16.99
CA GLN A 57 7.43 -45.94 -18.44
C GLN A 57 8.31 -44.73 -18.73
N ASP A 58 9.53 -45.11 -19.09
CA ASP A 58 10.56 -44.46 -19.84
C ASP A 58 9.98 -43.84 -21.13
N ASN A 59 10.25 -42.54 -21.38
CA ASN A 59 10.48 -42.07 -22.73
C ASN A 59 11.23 -40.73 -22.75
N THR A 60 12.33 -40.78 -23.39
CA THR A 60 13.37 -39.81 -23.68
C THR A 60 12.89 -38.68 -24.63
N PRO A 61 13.67 -37.59 -24.83
CA PRO A 61 13.23 -36.20 -24.79
C PRO A 61 12.77 -35.64 -26.14
N ALA A 62 11.69 -34.90 -26.11
CA ALA A 62 11.30 -34.04 -27.21
C ALA A 62 11.75 -32.60 -26.88
N LYS A 63 12.59 -32.12 -27.73
CA LYS A 63 13.10 -30.78 -27.92
C LYS A 63 12.04 -29.72 -27.67
N GLU A 64 12.16 -29.04 -26.57
CA GLU A 64 11.31 -27.95 -26.20
C GLU A 64 11.68 -26.71 -26.99
N THR A 65 10.81 -26.37 -27.89
CA THR A 65 10.79 -25.07 -28.55
C THR A 65 10.21 -24.09 -27.52
N ALA A 66 11.02 -23.15 -27.08
CA ALA A 66 10.58 -22.08 -26.21
C ALA A 66 9.36 -21.38 -26.82
N PRO A 67 8.25 -21.22 -26.06
CA PRO A 67 7.21 -20.31 -26.48
C PRO A 67 7.76 -18.90 -26.42
N ALA A 68 7.75 -18.24 -27.57
CA ALA A 68 7.98 -16.81 -27.68
C ALA A 68 7.17 -16.10 -26.60
N ALA A 69 7.85 -15.25 -25.85
CA ALA A 69 7.20 -14.28 -24.99
C ALA A 69 6.23 -13.50 -25.88
N THR A 70 4.97 -13.82 -25.77
CA THR A 70 3.91 -13.00 -26.32
C THR A 70 3.88 -11.76 -25.45
N ASP A 71 4.49 -10.71 -25.97
CA ASP A 71 4.34 -9.35 -25.51
C ASP A 71 2.85 -9.00 -25.59
N SER A 72 2.13 -9.35 -24.53
CA SER A 72 0.76 -8.88 -24.33
C SER A 72 0.84 -7.46 -23.79
N SER A 73 1.45 -6.58 -24.56
CA SER A 73 1.24 -5.15 -24.45
C SER A 73 -0.18 -4.83 -24.92
N SER A 74 -1.16 -5.34 -24.20
CA SER A 74 -2.51 -4.80 -24.25
C SER A 74 -2.47 -3.48 -23.48
N SER A 75 -1.96 -2.46 -24.13
CA SER A 75 -2.04 -1.09 -23.69
C SER A 75 -3.52 -0.74 -23.58
N SER A 76 -4.07 -0.99 -22.40
CA SER A 76 -5.44 -0.62 -22.08
C SER A 76 -5.53 0.90 -22.13
N THR A 77 -6.03 1.44 -23.23
CA THR A 77 -6.23 2.89 -23.45
C THR A 77 -7.18 3.54 -22.44
N VAL A 78 -7.63 2.79 -21.45
CA VAL A 78 -8.64 3.21 -20.47
C VAL A 78 -8.00 3.75 -19.18
N CYS A 79 -6.82 3.24 -18.79
CA CYS A 79 -6.08 3.72 -17.61
C CYS A 79 -4.98 4.69 -18.07
N VAL A 80 -5.35 5.86 -18.54
CA VAL A 80 -4.44 6.90 -19.04
C VAL A 80 -4.80 8.26 -18.46
N ILE A 81 -3.79 9.12 -18.37
CA ILE A 81 -3.97 10.51 -17.96
C ILE A 81 -4.57 11.29 -19.13
N THR A 82 -5.74 11.85 -18.88
CA THR A 82 -6.47 12.74 -19.80
C THR A 82 -6.65 14.11 -19.15
N SER A 83 -7.39 14.98 -19.81
CA SER A 83 -7.83 16.26 -19.25
C SER A 83 -9.07 16.13 -18.35
N ASP A 84 -9.61 14.93 -18.23
CA ASP A 84 -10.77 14.68 -17.37
C ASP A 84 -10.44 14.85 -15.89
N PRO A 85 -11.45 15.12 -15.05
CA PRO A 85 -11.29 15.10 -13.60
C PRO A 85 -10.77 13.75 -13.08
N ASP A 86 -9.95 13.76 -12.04
CA ASP A 86 -9.30 12.57 -11.49
C ASP A 86 -10.29 11.44 -11.13
N ASN A 87 -11.45 11.80 -10.58
CA ASN A 87 -12.50 10.83 -10.25
C ASN A 87 -13.09 10.14 -11.49
N VAL A 88 -13.15 10.81 -12.63
CA VAL A 88 -13.61 10.24 -13.91
C VAL A 88 -12.56 9.28 -14.44
N MET A 89 -11.28 9.68 -14.44
CA MET A 89 -10.17 8.82 -14.87
C MET A 89 -10.10 7.55 -14.03
N ILE A 90 -10.19 7.67 -12.69
CA ILE A 90 -10.21 6.51 -11.77
C ILE A 90 -11.40 5.61 -12.10
N LYS A 91 -12.60 6.17 -12.21
CA LYS A 91 -13.81 5.39 -12.51
C LYS A 91 -13.69 4.61 -13.81
N ASN A 92 -13.22 5.26 -14.87
CA ASN A 92 -13.04 4.64 -16.18
C ASN A 92 -12.01 3.51 -16.13
N CYS A 93 -10.87 3.74 -15.45
CA CYS A 93 -9.84 2.73 -15.26
C CYS A 93 -10.38 1.52 -14.47
N ILE A 94 -11.06 1.74 -13.35
CA ILE A 94 -11.63 0.66 -12.52
C ILE A 94 -12.68 -0.15 -13.29
N ALA A 95 -13.51 0.51 -14.10
CA ALA A 95 -14.56 -0.16 -14.88
C ALA A 95 -13.99 -1.19 -15.88
N SER A 96 -12.77 -0.98 -16.35
CA SER A 96 -12.08 -1.92 -17.24
C SER A 96 -11.49 -3.15 -16.53
N LYS A 97 -11.58 -3.23 -15.19
CA LYS A 97 -10.99 -4.29 -14.35
C LYS A 97 -9.50 -4.51 -14.67
N PRO A 98 -8.67 -3.46 -14.54
CA PRO A 98 -7.27 -3.54 -14.92
C PRO A 98 -6.51 -4.53 -14.02
N ASP A 99 -5.44 -5.09 -14.55
CA ASP A 99 -4.48 -5.84 -13.77
C ASP A 99 -3.59 -4.91 -12.91
N SER A 100 -2.85 -5.51 -11.99
CA SER A 100 -1.96 -4.79 -11.07
C SER A 100 -0.88 -3.99 -11.79
N ALA A 101 -0.36 -4.51 -12.90
CA ALA A 101 0.67 -3.84 -13.70
C ALA A 101 0.11 -2.58 -14.36
N THR A 102 -1.07 -2.65 -14.94
CA THR A 102 -1.78 -1.51 -15.56
C THR A 102 -2.08 -0.42 -14.51
N VAL A 103 -2.59 -0.80 -13.33
CA VAL A 103 -2.86 0.17 -12.25
C VAL A 103 -1.57 0.82 -11.77
N THR A 104 -0.52 0.02 -11.58
CA THR A 104 0.79 0.53 -11.14
C THR A 104 1.38 1.51 -12.16
N ALA A 105 1.31 1.18 -13.45
CA ALA A 105 1.77 2.06 -14.51
C ALA A 105 0.98 3.38 -14.54
N PHE A 106 -0.34 3.32 -14.40
CA PHE A 106 -1.20 4.50 -14.35
C PHE A 106 -0.91 5.39 -13.13
N ALA A 107 -0.71 4.79 -11.95
CA ALA A 107 -0.38 5.52 -10.74
C ALA A 107 1.02 6.16 -10.82
N LYS A 108 2.00 5.46 -11.39
CA LYS A 108 3.34 6.01 -11.67
C LYS A 108 3.30 7.17 -12.66
N ASP A 109 2.52 7.03 -13.73
CA ASP A 109 2.30 8.11 -14.71
C ASP A 109 1.65 9.34 -14.05
N ALA A 110 0.68 9.13 -13.15
CA ALA A 110 0.09 10.20 -12.37
C ALA A 110 1.13 10.93 -11.51
N PHE A 111 2.02 10.21 -10.83
CA PHE A 111 3.10 10.80 -10.06
C PHE A 111 4.10 11.57 -10.92
N SER A 112 4.44 11.05 -12.10
CA SER A 112 5.36 11.72 -13.03
C SER A 112 4.82 13.03 -13.60
N LYS A 113 3.50 13.20 -13.56
CA LYS A 113 2.77 14.39 -14.04
C LYS A 113 2.26 15.28 -12.89
N ASP A 114 2.81 15.10 -11.69
CA ASP A 114 2.42 15.83 -10.47
C ASP A 114 0.93 15.73 -10.09
N LYS A 115 0.23 14.72 -10.64
CA LYS A 115 -1.14 14.39 -10.23
C LYS A 115 -1.12 13.53 -8.97
N CYS A 116 -0.64 14.14 -7.88
CA CYS A 116 -0.37 13.44 -6.63
C CYS A 116 -1.59 12.76 -6.03
N ASP A 117 -2.75 13.42 -6.04
CA ASP A 117 -3.98 12.87 -5.47
C ASP A 117 -4.48 11.66 -6.26
N LEU A 118 -4.41 11.74 -7.59
CA LEU A 118 -4.76 10.63 -8.47
C LEU A 118 -3.86 9.41 -8.19
N GLY A 119 -2.55 9.59 -8.19
CA GLY A 119 -1.60 8.51 -7.95
C GLY A 119 -1.73 7.90 -6.56
N LYS A 120 -1.85 8.72 -5.50
CA LYS A 120 -2.07 8.27 -4.12
C LYS A 120 -3.36 7.46 -3.98
N ARG A 121 -4.45 7.90 -4.59
CA ARG A 121 -5.74 7.20 -4.56
C ARG A 121 -5.67 5.85 -5.25
N LEU A 122 -5.02 5.77 -6.41
CA LEU A 122 -4.80 4.52 -7.13
C LEU A 122 -3.97 3.54 -6.29
N PHE A 123 -2.79 3.96 -5.85
CA PHE A 123 -1.91 3.12 -5.03
C PHE A 123 -2.58 2.66 -3.73
N SER A 124 -3.22 3.56 -2.99
CA SER A 124 -3.84 3.21 -1.71
C SER A 124 -5.05 2.30 -1.88
N SER A 125 -5.86 2.50 -2.93
CA SER A 125 -7.05 1.68 -3.17
C SER A 125 -6.70 0.26 -3.60
N TYR A 126 -5.76 0.13 -4.53
CA TYR A 126 -5.34 -1.17 -5.05
C TYR A 126 -4.32 -1.86 -4.16
N GLY A 127 -3.40 -1.13 -3.52
CA GLY A 127 -2.41 -1.69 -2.60
C GLY A 127 -3.01 -2.37 -1.36
N ARG A 128 -4.26 -2.07 -1.02
CA ARG A 128 -4.99 -2.81 0.03
C ARG A 128 -5.48 -4.20 -0.41
N LYS A 129 -5.43 -4.50 -1.69
CA LYS A 129 -5.97 -5.72 -2.29
C LYS A 129 -4.94 -6.49 -3.08
N ASP A 130 -3.84 -5.86 -3.44
CA ASP A 130 -2.80 -6.42 -4.29
C ASP A 130 -1.41 -6.15 -3.72
N GLY A 131 -0.68 -7.24 -3.45
CA GLY A 131 0.64 -7.17 -2.82
C GLY A 131 1.71 -6.53 -3.69
N SER A 132 1.60 -6.62 -5.01
CA SER A 132 2.56 -6.00 -5.92
C SER A 132 2.38 -4.49 -5.98
N VAL A 133 1.13 -4.03 -5.97
CA VAL A 133 0.79 -2.60 -5.90
C VAL A 133 1.22 -2.02 -4.54
N ALA A 134 0.93 -2.72 -3.44
CA ALA A 134 1.36 -2.33 -2.09
C ALA A 134 2.88 -2.21 -1.99
N TYR A 135 3.62 -3.21 -2.49
CA TYR A 135 5.07 -3.21 -2.52
C TYR A 135 5.61 -2.00 -3.27
N THR A 136 5.12 -1.76 -4.49
CA THR A 136 5.55 -0.61 -5.30
C THR A 136 5.24 0.71 -4.60
N TYR A 137 4.08 0.83 -3.95
CA TYR A 137 3.75 2.05 -3.21
C TYR A 137 4.67 2.27 -2.01
N GLY A 138 5.00 1.19 -1.28
CA GLY A 138 5.97 1.22 -0.17
C GLY A 138 7.34 1.75 -0.58
N GLN A 139 7.81 1.42 -1.79
CA GLN A 139 9.10 1.87 -2.31
C GLN A 139 9.23 3.40 -2.41
N TYR A 140 8.15 4.12 -2.66
CA TYR A 140 8.18 5.60 -2.69
C TYR A 140 8.46 6.22 -1.33
N PHE A 141 8.04 5.55 -0.26
CA PHE A 141 8.28 6.00 1.12
C PHE A 141 9.59 5.44 1.71
N ASP A 142 10.12 4.36 1.17
CA ASP A 142 11.32 3.68 1.68
C ASP A 142 12.57 4.54 1.48
N PRO A 143 13.26 4.97 2.57
CA PRO A 143 14.49 5.74 2.46
C PRO A 143 15.63 5.00 1.74
N ASN A 144 15.59 3.67 1.72
CA ASN A 144 16.59 2.83 1.03
C ASN A 144 16.26 2.59 -0.44
N SER A 145 15.05 2.89 -0.88
CA SER A 145 14.62 2.74 -2.27
C SER A 145 15.02 3.94 -3.12
N GLN A 146 15.35 3.68 -4.39
CA GLN A 146 15.64 4.71 -5.38
C GLN A 146 14.37 5.33 -5.99
N GLU A 147 13.20 4.71 -5.79
CA GLU A 147 11.93 5.28 -6.25
C GLU A 147 11.68 6.59 -5.52
N SER A 148 11.44 7.64 -6.27
CA SER A 148 11.18 8.99 -5.74
C SER A 148 10.12 9.71 -6.55
N THR A 149 9.44 10.64 -5.93
CA THR A 149 8.43 11.49 -6.57
C THR A 149 8.23 12.76 -5.74
N SER A 150 7.80 13.85 -6.38
CA SER A 150 7.32 15.04 -5.67
C SER A 150 6.06 14.78 -4.82
N CYS A 151 5.34 13.70 -5.14
CA CYS A 151 4.07 13.36 -4.50
C CYS A 151 4.19 12.62 -3.16
N ALA A 152 5.36 12.04 -2.84
CA ALA A 152 5.58 11.29 -1.61
C ALA A 152 6.97 11.59 -1.05
N SER A 153 7.05 11.88 0.24
CA SER A 153 8.31 12.03 0.95
C SER A 153 8.74 10.69 1.55
N LYS A 154 10.04 10.49 1.68
CA LYS A 154 10.57 9.31 2.37
C LYS A 154 10.10 9.28 3.82
N ASP A 155 9.46 8.19 4.20
CA ASP A 155 8.87 7.96 5.52
C ASP A 155 8.93 6.48 5.87
N LYS A 156 9.83 6.14 6.78
CA LYS A 156 10.03 4.74 7.22
C LYS A 156 8.73 4.09 7.72
N THR A 157 7.90 4.84 8.43
CA THR A 157 6.64 4.31 8.99
C THR A 157 5.65 3.94 7.88
N GLN A 158 5.52 4.82 6.90
CA GLN A 158 4.69 4.55 5.72
C GLN A 158 5.23 3.38 4.89
N ALA A 159 6.53 3.32 4.70
CA ALA A 159 7.17 2.21 3.98
C ALA A 159 6.91 0.87 4.67
N VAL A 160 7.10 0.81 6.00
CA VAL A 160 6.82 -0.39 6.81
C VAL A 160 5.37 -0.81 6.66
N TYR A 161 4.43 0.10 6.80
CA TYR A 161 2.99 -0.19 6.64
C TYR A 161 2.68 -0.83 5.30
N TRP A 162 3.18 -0.27 4.19
CA TRP A 162 2.88 -0.78 2.86
C TRP A 162 3.60 -2.10 2.57
N TYR A 163 4.81 -2.29 3.08
CA TYR A 163 5.50 -3.58 2.95
C TYR A 163 4.85 -4.68 3.79
N GLU A 164 4.37 -4.38 5.00
CA GLU A 164 3.59 -5.33 5.80
C GLU A 164 2.31 -5.74 5.06
N LYS A 165 1.61 -4.77 4.48
CA LYS A 165 0.44 -5.05 3.64
C LYS A 165 0.79 -5.89 2.41
N ALA A 166 1.90 -5.63 1.76
CA ALA A 166 2.38 -6.41 0.63
C ALA A 166 2.70 -7.87 1.02
N VAL A 167 3.36 -8.07 2.17
CA VAL A 167 3.64 -9.42 2.72
C VAL A 167 2.35 -10.16 3.03
N GLU A 168 1.39 -9.51 3.69
CA GLU A 168 0.06 -10.06 3.99
C GLU A 168 -0.67 -10.54 2.73
N LEU A 169 -0.49 -9.83 1.62
CA LEU A 169 -1.07 -10.14 0.32
C LEU A 169 -0.19 -11.05 -0.55
N GLY A 170 0.83 -11.68 0.04
CA GLY A 170 1.65 -12.72 -0.60
C GLY A 170 2.81 -12.21 -1.45
N ASN A 171 3.24 -10.96 -1.31
CA ASN A 171 4.41 -10.44 -2.03
C ASN A 171 5.70 -10.74 -1.26
N ASP A 172 6.48 -11.73 -1.71
CA ASP A 172 7.71 -12.14 -1.05
C ASP A 172 8.84 -11.10 -1.14
N ASN A 173 8.88 -10.27 -2.17
CA ASN A 173 9.88 -9.21 -2.30
C ASN A 173 9.77 -8.20 -1.15
N ALA A 174 8.57 -7.97 -0.64
CA ALA A 174 8.33 -7.06 0.47
C ALA A 174 8.95 -7.56 1.78
N LYS A 175 9.14 -8.87 1.97
CA LYS A 175 9.77 -9.43 3.19
C LYS A 175 11.20 -8.94 3.35
N SER A 176 11.98 -8.95 2.27
CA SER A 176 13.36 -8.48 2.27
C SER A 176 13.45 -6.98 2.53
N ALA A 177 12.62 -6.19 1.87
CA ALA A 177 12.56 -4.74 2.05
C ALA A 177 12.14 -4.36 3.48
N LEU A 178 11.12 -5.02 4.02
CA LEU A 178 10.66 -4.84 5.40
C LEU A 178 11.76 -5.17 6.42
N SER A 179 12.50 -6.26 6.20
CA SER A 179 13.62 -6.65 7.06
C SER A 179 14.73 -5.59 7.05
N ALA A 180 15.07 -5.05 5.88
CA ALA A 180 16.07 -4.00 5.74
C ALA A 180 15.68 -2.69 6.45
N LEU A 181 14.39 -2.38 6.52
CA LEU A 181 13.89 -1.20 7.24
C LEU A 181 13.87 -1.37 8.76
N LYS A 182 13.73 -2.60 9.27
CA LYS A 182 13.63 -2.87 10.71
C LYS A 182 15.00 -2.98 11.39
N ASN A 183 16.07 -3.14 10.62
CA ASN A 183 17.46 -3.14 11.10
C ASN A 183 18.04 -1.72 11.10
#